data_650a676491f0cefc149c36c0bd9811dc
#
_entry.id   650a676491f0cefc149c36c0bd9811dc
#
_cell.length_a   1.000
_cell.length_b   1.000
_cell.length_c   1.000
_cell.angle_alpha   90.00
_cell.angle_beta   90.00
_cell.angle_gamma   90.00
#
_symmetry.space_group_name_H-M   'P 1'
#
loop_
_entity.id
_entity.type
_entity.pdbx_description
1 polymer ?
#
loop_
_entity_poly.entity_id
_entity_poly.type
_entity_poly.pdbx_seq_one_letter_code
_entity_poly.pdbx_strand_id
1 'polypeptide(L)'
;MDDVLSKRKIMYKYETHCHTSPVSFCAKASVAETVQFYKSLGYAGLFITNHFLDGNICPSVKTLPYNDQLDFYFSDYEAGVREGEKIGISVFPGIELSYKGTDFLIYGLDKSWFQEHPEIMEMKKTEELQLMMDSGALVIQAHPYREEYYINHIRLFPRHVHGVEVINTSQKEEANEMAALYENTIISWRPVDRTITGQAMYSRNSAAKG
;
A
#
# COMPACT_ATOMS: atom_id res chain seq x y z
N MET A 1 -0.15 -47.35 -15.81
CA MET A 1 0.03 -46.10 -16.56
C MET A 1 -0.70 -45.03 -15.80
N ASP A 2 0.00 -44.47 -14.81
CA ASP A 2 -0.59 -43.47 -13.90
C ASP A 2 -0.45 -42.11 -14.55
N ASP A 3 -1.60 -41.53 -14.88
CA ASP A 3 -1.73 -40.20 -15.44
C ASP A 3 -1.53 -39.17 -14.28
N VAL A 4 -0.28 -38.83 -14.01
CA VAL A 4 0.07 -37.75 -13.09
C VAL A 4 -0.25 -36.44 -13.77
N LEU A 5 -1.54 -36.06 -13.79
CA LEU A 5 -1.98 -34.73 -14.10
C LEU A 5 -1.30 -33.74 -13.14
N SER A 6 -0.21 -33.16 -13.60
CA SER A 6 0.46 -32.04 -12.95
C SER A 6 -0.58 -30.94 -12.73
N LYS A 7 -1.09 -30.83 -11.50
CA LYS A 7 -1.92 -29.70 -11.07
C LYS A 7 -1.06 -28.45 -11.22
N ARG A 8 -1.20 -27.72 -12.34
CA ARG A 8 -0.60 -26.39 -12.47
C ARG A 8 -1.08 -25.54 -11.30
N LYS A 9 -0.17 -25.17 -10.42
CA LYS A 9 -0.45 -24.23 -9.32
C LYS A 9 -0.83 -22.90 -9.97
N ILE A 10 -2.09 -22.53 -9.87
CA ILE A 10 -2.55 -21.21 -10.34
C ILE A 10 -1.94 -20.19 -9.41
N MET A 11 -1.12 -19.30 -9.93
CA MET A 11 -0.56 -18.17 -9.20
C MET A 11 -1.33 -16.90 -9.56
N TYR A 12 -1.84 -16.22 -8.56
CA TYR A 12 -2.52 -14.94 -8.73
C TYR A 12 -1.52 -13.82 -8.44
N LYS A 13 -1.57 -12.75 -9.25
CA LYS A 13 -0.79 -11.53 -9.05
C LYS A 13 -1.68 -10.45 -8.49
N TYR A 14 -1.20 -9.73 -7.50
CA TYR A 14 -1.86 -8.55 -6.94
C TYR A 14 -0.88 -7.38 -6.96
N GLU A 15 -1.36 -6.19 -7.35
CA GLU A 15 -0.65 -4.96 -7.10
C GLU A 15 -0.98 -4.49 -5.70
N THR A 16 0.02 -4.21 -4.90
CA THR A 16 -0.18 -3.90 -3.48
C THR A 16 0.14 -2.45 -3.12
N HIS A 17 0.81 -1.69 -4.02
CA HIS A 17 1.15 -0.30 -3.78
C HIS A 17 0.83 0.54 -5.02
N CYS A 18 -0.36 1.14 -5.05
CA CYS A 18 -0.88 1.82 -6.22
C CYS A 18 -1.50 3.17 -5.88
N HIS A 19 -1.06 4.22 -6.59
CA HIS A 19 -1.60 5.57 -6.49
C HIS A 19 -2.44 5.92 -7.70
N THR A 20 -3.53 6.66 -7.47
CA THR A 20 -4.46 7.11 -8.51
C THR A 20 -4.78 8.59 -8.37
N SER A 21 -5.07 9.23 -9.51
CA SER A 21 -5.53 10.62 -9.58
C SER A 21 -7.07 10.66 -9.54
N PRO A 22 -7.67 11.66 -8.86
CA PRO A 22 -7.06 12.87 -8.34
C PRO A 22 -6.61 12.79 -6.87
N VAL A 23 -6.77 11.66 -6.18
CA VAL A 23 -6.52 11.56 -4.73
C VAL A 23 -5.04 11.77 -4.42
N SER A 24 -4.13 10.97 -4.98
CA SER A 24 -2.70 11.19 -4.83
C SER A 24 -2.20 12.24 -5.82
N PHE A 25 -1.59 13.31 -5.31
CA PHE A 25 -1.13 14.42 -6.16
C PHE A 25 0.03 14.02 -7.09
N CYS A 26 0.78 12.99 -6.75
CA CYS A 26 1.86 12.43 -7.59
C CYS A 26 1.34 11.54 -8.74
N ALA A 27 0.11 11.04 -8.65
CA ALA A 27 -0.46 10.15 -9.66
C ALA A 27 -0.96 10.93 -10.88
N LYS A 28 -0.85 10.34 -12.07
CA LYS A 28 -1.33 10.90 -13.33
C LYS A 28 -2.53 10.15 -13.89
N ALA A 29 -2.55 8.84 -13.71
CA ALA A 29 -3.61 7.98 -14.20
C ALA A 29 -4.81 7.99 -13.25
N SER A 30 -6.01 8.01 -13.80
CA SER A 30 -7.25 7.80 -13.05
C SER A 30 -7.33 6.35 -12.54
N VAL A 31 -8.19 6.13 -11.54
CA VAL A 31 -8.40 4.78 -11.03
C VAL A 31 -8.94 3.84 -12.11
N ALA A 32 -9.81 4.30 -13.01
CA ALA A 32 -10.35 3.49 -14.09
C ALA A 32 -9.25 3.03 -15.06
N GLU A 33 -8.38 3.94 -15.51
CA GLU A 33 -7.22 3.60 -16.34
C GLU A 33 -6.28 2.62 -15.65
N THR A 34 -6.04 2.81 -14.35
CA THR A 34 -5.19 1.96 -13.54
C THR A 34 -5.75 0.54 -13.43
N VAL A 35 -7.04 0.41 -13.12
CA VAL A 35 -7.73 -0.88 -13.01
C VAL A 35 -7.70 -1.64 -14.34
N GLN A 36 -7.97 -0.95 -15.46
CA GLN A 36 -7.89 -1.53 -16.81
C GLN A 36 -6.45 -1.97 -17.17
N PHE A 37 -5.45 -1.15 -16.79
CA PHE A 37 -4.05 -1.47 -17.02
C PHE A 37 -3.62 -2.76 -16.30
N TYR A 38 -3.88 -2.89 -15.00
CA TYR A 38 -3.51 -4.10 -14.25
C TYR A 38 -4.30 -5.33 -14.72
N LYS A 39 -5.56 -5.18 -15.11
CA LYS A 39 -6.32 -6.25 -15.75
C LYS A 39 -5.66 -6.72 -17.04
N SER A 40 -5.21 -5.80 -17.89
CA SER A 40 -4.53 -6.13 -19.17
C SER A 40 -3.21 -6.91 -18.96
N LEU A 41 -2.56 -6.71 -17.82
CA LEU A 41 -1.34 -7.41 -17.41
C LEU A 41 -1.61 -8.77 -16.71
N GLY A 42 -2.88 -9.19 -16.61
CA GLY A 42 -3.29 -10.45 -16.00
C GLY A 42 -3.21 -10.47 -14.47
N TYR A 43 -3.32 -9.32 -13.80
CA TYR A 43 -3.46 -9.24 -12.35
C TYR A 43 -4.86 -9.70 -11.92
N ALA A 44 -4.92 -10.39 -10.78
CA ALA A 44 -6.16 -10.83 -10.18
C ALA A 44 -6.83 -9.71 -9.36
N GLY A 45 -6.03 -8.79 -8.85
CA GLY A 45 -6.52 -7.64 -8.09
C GLY A 45 -5.44 -6.60 -7.84
N LEU A 46 -5.87 -5.48 -7.28
CA LEU A 46 -4.99 -4.39 -6.84
C LEU A 46 -5.54 -3.70 -5.60
N PHE A 47 -4.62 -3.16 -4.80
CA PHE A 47 -4.94 -2.31 -3.67
C PHE A 47 -4.74 -0.85 -4.06
N ILE A 48 -5.76 -0.01 -3.86
CA ILE A 48 -5.62 1.44 -4.01
C ILE A 48 -5.07 1.98 -2.70
N THR A 49 -3.80 2.38 -2.72
CA THR A 49 -3.03 2.85 -1.57
C THR A 49 -2.58 4.29 -1.79
N ASN A 50 -3.52 5.16 -2.08
CA ASN A 50 -3.24 6.59 -2.24
C ASN A 50 -2.56 7.14 -0.97
N HIS A 51 -1.80 8.23 -1.13
CA HIS A 51 -1.30 8.98 0.03
C HIS A 51 -2.46 9.43 0.91
N PHE A 52 -2.37 9.10 2.20
CA PHE A 52 -3.39 9.47 3.17
C PHE A 52 -3.33 10.97 3.50
N LEU A 53 -4.18 11.43 4.40
CA LEU A 53 -4.43 12.85 4.67
C LEU A 53 -3.19 13.62 5.14
N ASP A 54 -2.22 12.93 5.76
CA ASP A 54 -0.92 13.48 6.18
C ASP A 54 0.14 13.48 5.06
N GLY A 55 -0.12 12.76 3.97
CA GLY A 55 0.81 12.58 2.83
C GLY A 55 0.60 13.56 1.68
N ASN A 56 1.01 13.11 0.49
CA ASN A 56 0.92 13.87 -0.76
C ASN A 56 -0.44 13.74 -1.44
N ILE A 57 -1.51 14.01 -0.67
CA ILE A 57 -2.88 14.10 -1.17
C ILE A 57 -3.10 15.45 -1.89
N CYS A 58 -4.13 15.51 -2.74
CA CYS A 58 -4.54 16.74 -3.41
C CYS A 58 -4.67 17.92 -2.42
N PRO A 59 -3.93 19.03 -2.61
CA PRO A 59 -3.82 20.10 -1.60
C PRO A 59 -5.15 20.75 -1.22
N SER A 60 -6.11 20.85 -2.15
CA SER A 60 -7.42 21.45 -1.90
C SER A 60 -8.25 20.66 -0.87
N VAL A 61 -7.96 19.39 -0.69
CA VAL A 61 -8.69 18.52 0.24
C VAL A 61 -8.27 18.78 1.70
N LYS A 62 -7.01 19.14 1.93
CA LYS A 62 -6.46 19.36 3.29
C LYS A 62 -7.18 20.45 4.10
N THR A 63 -7.96 21.30 3.45
CA THR A 63 -8.73 22.36 4.11
C THR A 63 -10.19 21.98 4.42
N LEU A 64 -10.62 20.80 3.98
CA LEU A 64 -11.96 20.30 4.23
C LEU A 64 -12.11 19.73 5.64
N PRO A 65 -13.33 19.63 6.17
CA PRO A 65 -13.62 18.84 7.37
C PRO A 65 -13.14 17.39 7.22
N TYR A 66 -12.75 16.76 8.32
CA TYR A 66 -12.13 15.42 8.31
C TYR A 66 -12.97 14.38 7.53
N ASN A 67 -14.27 14.30 7.77
CA ASN A 67 -15.12 13.35 7.06
C ASN A 67 -15.20 13.63 5.55
N ASP A 68 -15.19 14.89 5.13
CA ASP A 68 -15.18 15.25 3.71
C ASP A 68 -13.85 14.89 3.05
N GLN A 69 -12.73 14.97 3.82
CA GLN A 69 -11.43 14.46 3.37
C GLN A 69 -11.46 12.95 3.17
N LEU A 70 -12.08 12.20 4.08
CA LEU A 70 -12.25 10.74 3.95
C LEU A 70 -13.16 10.39 2.77
N ASP A 71 -14.25 11.13 2.56
CA ASP A 71 -15.14 10.92 1.42
C ASP A 71 -14.39 11.08 0.10
N PHE A 72 -13.58 12.13 -0.02
CA PHE A 72 -12.71 12.32 -1.18
C PHE A 72 -11.66 11.21 -1.30
N TYR A 73 -11.00 10.86 -0.20
CA TYR A 73 -9.95 9.84 -0.20
C TYR A 73 -10.46 8.49 -0.72
N PHE A 74 -11.58 8.02 -0.19
CA PHE A 74 -12.14 6.71 -0.57
C PHE A 74 -12.89 6.72 -1.90
N SER A 75 -13.12 7.89 -2.52
CA SER A 75 -13.83 8.01 -3.80
C SER A 75 -13.15 7.23 -4.94
N ASP A 76 -11.82 7.23 -5.01
CA ASP A 76 -11.07 6.47 -6.01
C ASP A 76 -11.21 4.96 -5.78
N TYR A 77 -11.12 4.49 -4.53
CA TYR A 77 -11.37 3.09 -4.22
C TYR A 77 -12.77 2.65 -4.64
N GLU A 78 -13.80 3.42 -4.27
CA GLU A 78 -15.20 3.13 -4.63
C GLU A 78 -15.42 3.13 -6.15
N ALA A 79 -14.78 4.06 -6.87
CA ALA A 79 -14.82 4.08 -8.33
C ALA A 79 -14.05 2.90 -8.93
N GLY A 80 -12.92 2.53 -8.33
CA GLY A 80 -12.12 1.38 -8.72
C GLY A 80 -12.86 0.06 -8.56
N VAL A 81 -13.62 -0.13 -7.48
CA VAL A 81 -14.48 -1.31 -7.27
C VAL A 81 -15.50 -1.41 -8.40
N ARG A 82 -16.22 -0.30 -8.69
CA ARG A 82 -17.22 -0.29 -9.78
C ARG A 82 -16.61 -0.62 -11.15
N GLU A 83 -15.39 -0.15 -11.43
CA GLU A 83 -14.71 -0.48 -12.68
C GLU A 83 -14.22 -1.94 -12.68
N GLY A 84 -13.66 -2.40 -11.55
CA GLY A 84 -13.17 -3.76 -11.40
C GLY A 84 -14.27 -4.80 -11.58
N GLU A 85 -15.47 -4.57 -11.07
CA GLU A 85 -16.64 -5.43 -11.25
C GLU A 85 -17.03 -5.60 -12.72
N LYS A 86 -16.95 -4.52 -13.52
CA LYS A 86 -17.29 -4.58 -14.95
C LYS A 86 -16.32 -5.46 -15.76
N ILE A 87 -15.05 -5.46 -15.39
CA ILE A 87 -14.00 -6.13 -16.18
C ILE A 87 -13.41 -7.38 -15.50
N GLY A 88 -13.92 -7.74 -14.32
CA GLY A 88 -13.55 -8.95 -13.58
C GLY A 88 -12.14 -8.91 -12.98
N ILE A 89 -11.79 -7.84 -12.27
CA ILE A 89 -10.60 -7.71 -11.43
C ILE A 89 -11.01 -7.21 -10.05
N SER A 90 -10.41 -7.75 -8.99
CA SER A 90 -10.71 -7.32 -7.61
C SER A 90 -9.98 -6.03 -7.27
N VAL A 91 -10.67 -5.09 -6.61
CA VAL A 91 -10.07 -3.86 -6.10
C VAL A 91 -10.27 -3.80 -4.59
N PHE A 92 -9.21 -3.53 -3.86
CA PHE A 92 -9.17 -3.53 -2.40
C PHE A 92 -8.78 -2.16 -1.85
N PRO A 93 -9.27 -1.79 -0.66
CA PRO A 93 -8.86 -0.57 0.00
C PRO A 93 -7.49 -0.74 0.66
N GLY A 94 -6.75 0.34 0.70
CA GLY A 94 -5.53 0.50 1.48
C GLY A 94 -5.21 1.98 1.61
N ILE A 95 -4.25 2.32 2.45
CA ILE A 95 -3.72 3.68 2.54
C ILE A 95 -2.19 3.66 2.53
N GLU A 96 -1.57 4.73 2.03
CA GLU A 96 -0.17 5.02 2.30
C GLU A 96 -0.07 6.17 3.28
N LEU A 97 0.27 5.83 4.52
CA LEU A 97 0.43 6.75 5.64
C LEU A 97 1.83 7.33 5.64
N SER A 98 2.00 8.65 5.74
CA SER A 98 3.30 9.31 5.64
C SER A 98 3.83 9.79 7.00
N TYR A 99 5.15 9.70 7.18
CA TYR A 99 5.83 10.22 8.36
C TYR A 99 7.27 10.66 8.05
N LYS A 100 7.49 11.96 7.85
CA LYS A 100 8.84 12.55 7.69
C LYS A 100 9.69 11.86 6.62
N GLY A 101 9.08 11.51 5.48
CA GLY A 101 9.72 10.81 4.37
C GLY A 101 9.80 9.29 4.51
N THR A 102 9.18 8.73 5.54
CA THR A 102 8.95 7.28 5.70
C THR A 102 7.46 7.04 5.50
N ASP A 103 7.10 6.00 4.76
CA ASP A 103 5.71 5.71 4.44
C ASP A 103 5.34 4.30 4.88
N PHE A 104 4.05 4.07 5.13
CA PHE A 104 3.51 2.80 5.59
C PHE A 104 2.27 2.44 4.79
N LEU A 105 2.21 1.22 4.29
CA LEU A 105 1.04 0.66 3.64
C LEU A 105 0.18 -0.02 4.71
N ILE A 106 -1.06 0.39 4.80
CA ILE A 106 -2.04 -0.12 5.75
C ILE A 106 -3.16 -0.79 4.99
N TYR A 107 -3.46 -2.04 5.34
CA TYR A 107 -4.52 -2.83 4.71
C TYR A 107 -5.45 -3.39 5.77
N GLY A 108 -6.73 -3.58 5.40
CA GLY A 108 -7.72 -4.23 6.24
C GLY A 108 -8.57 -3.29 7.10
N LEU A 109 -8.36 -1.97 7.01
CA LEU A 109 -9.23 -0.96 7.60
C LEU A 109 -10.10 -0.34 6.51
N ASP A 110 -11.34 -0.08 6.83
CA ASP A 110 -12.30 0.57 5.95
C ASP A 110 -12.56 2.04 6.34
N LYS A 111 -13.31 2.74 5.52
CA LYS A 111 -13.66 4.14 5.75
C LYS A 111 -14.34 4.38 7.11
N SER A 112 -15.19 3.44 7.55
CA SER A 112 -15.92 3.58 8.83
C SER A 112 -14.96 3.57 10.01
N TRP A 113 -13.93 2.71 9.97
CA TRP A 113 -12.89 2.71 11.00
C TRP A 113 -12.21 4.07 11.11
N PHE A 114 -11.84 4.70 9.99
CA PHE A 114 -11.21 6.04 10.00
C PHE A 114 -12.17 7.12 10.50
N GLN A 115 -13.46 7.03 10.19
CA GLN A 115 -14.48 7.97 10.71
C GLN A 115 -14.63 7.87 12.24
N GLU A 116 -14.47 6.68 12.80
CA GLU A 116 -14.56 6.42 14.25
C GLU A 116 -13.26 6.78 15.00
N HIS A 117 -12.13 6.97 14.29
CA HIS A 117 -10.81 7.22 14.89
C HIS A 117 -10.14 8.50 14.34
N PRO A 118 -10.78 9.68 14.45
CA PRO A 118 -10.17 10.93 13.98
C PRO A 118 -8.92 11.33 14.77
N GLU A 119 -8.74 10.81 15.99
CA GLU A 119 -7.58 11.05 16.85
C GLU A 119 -6.25 10.59 16.25
N ILE A 120 -6.26 9.68 15.27
CA ILE A 120 -5.03 9.21 14.60
C ILE A 120 -4.23 10.35 14.00
N MET A 121 -4.90 11.43 13.57
CA MET A 121 -4.24 12.58 12.96
C MET A 121 -3.34 13.35 13.94
N GLU A 122 -3.55 13.19 15.24
CA GLU A 122 -2.80 13.87 16.31
C GLU A 122 -1.89 12.92 17.11
N MET A 123 -1.97 11.62 16.83
CA MET A 123 -1.20 10.59 17.55
C MET A 123 0.28 10.61 17.14
N LYS A 124 1.15 10.13 18.05
CA LYS A 124 2.50 9.78 17.65
C LYS A 124 2.48 8.59 16.69
N LYS A 125 3.32 8.62 15.66
CA LYS A 125 3.30 7.61 14.60
C LYS A 125 3.37 6.16 15.12
N THR A 126 4.14 5.89 16.17
CA THR A 126 4.23 4.53 16.76
C THR A 126 2.96 4.10 17.48
N GLU A 127 2.25 5.03 18.12
CA GLU A 127 0.96 4.78 18.78
C GLU A 127 -0.15 4.56 17.75
N GLU A 128 -0.15 5.37 16.70
CA GLU A 128 -1.06 5.25 15.56
C GLU A 128 -0.90 3.89 14.84
N LEU A 129 0.33 3.50 14.50
CA LEU A 129 0.60 2.20 13.89
C LEU A 129 0.19 1.04 14.81
N GLN A 130 0.41 1.16 16.13
CA GLN A 130 -0.01 0.14 17.09
C GLN A 130 -1.53 0.03 17.15
N LEU A 131 -2.26 1.15 17.21
CA LEU A 131 -3.73 1.16 17.20
C LEU A 131 -4.28 0.47 15.94
N MET A 132 -3.71 0.76 14.77
CA MET A 132 -4.11 0.11 13.52
C MET A 132 -3.85 -1.40 13.55
N MET A 133 -2.69 -1.83 14.08
CA MET A 133 -2.38 -3.26 14.24
C MET A 133 -3.35 -3.94 15.21
N ASP A 134 -3.65 -3.32 16.34
CA ASP A 134 -4.58 -3.84 17.35
C ASP A 134 -6.02 -3.93 16.81
N SER A 135 -6.35 -3.10 15.83
CA SER A 135 -7.60 -3.13 15.07
C SER A 135 -7.61 -4.17 13.94
N GLY A 136 -6.55 -4.97 13.80
CA GLY A 136 -6.46 -6.05 12.82
C GLY A 136 -5.87 -5.65 11.47
N ALA A 137 -5.34 -4.44 11.31
CA ALA A 137 -4.69 -4.03 10.08
C ALA A 137 -3.37 -4.77 9.85
N LEU A 138 -3.06 -5.04 8.59
CA LEU A 138 -1.72 -5.39 8.13
C LEU A 138 -0.95 -4.09 7.85
N VAL A 139 0.17 -3.90 8.55
CA VAL A 139 1.03 -2.71 8.44
C VAL A 139 2.35 -3.11 7.82
N ILE A 140 2.71 -2.50 6.69
CA ILE A 140 3.94 -2.75 5.94
C ILE A 140 4.71 -1.43 5.80
N GLN A 141 5.99 -1.39 6.14
CA GLN A 141 6.80 -0.20 5.85
C GLN A 141 7.11 -0.17 4.34
N ALA A 142 6.64 0.87 3.67
CA ALA A 142 6.89 1.07 2.24
C ALA A 142 8.34 1.50 2.01
N HIS A 143 8.94 1.04 0.90
CA HIS A 143 10.28 1.44 0.40
C HIS A 143 11.25 1.94 1.51
N PRO A 144 11.64 1.10 2.50
CA PRO A 144 12.26 1.53 3.75
C PRO A 144 13.63 2.23 3.57
N TYR A 145 14.26 2.05 2.42
CA TYR A 145 15.57 2.68 2.07
C TYR A 145 15.46 3.71 0.95
N ARG A 146 14.26 4.30 0.80
CA ARG A 146 14.06 5.39 -0.16
C ARG A 146 14.97 6.58 0.16
N GLU A 147 15.69 7.03 -0.87
CA GLU A 147 16.52 8.23 -0.84
C GLU A 147 15.89 9.33 -1.68
N GLU A 148 15.64 10.47 -1.07
CA GLU A 148 15.19 11.69 -1.73
C GLU A 148 15.85 12.91 -1.10
N TYR A 149 15.99 13.98 -1.85
CA TYR A 149 16.70 15.18 -1.37
C TYR A 149 16.12 15.81 -0.09
N TYR A 150 14.86 15.53 0.23
CA TYR A 150 14.17 16.00 1.42
C TYR A 150 14.19 14.98 2.59
N ILE A 151 14.73 13.79 2.36
CA ILE A 151 14.84 12.73 3.38
C ILE A 151 16.22 12.82 4.04
N ASN A 152 16.27 13.39 5.24
CA ASN A 152 17.54 13.54 5.98
C ASN A 152 17.98 12.27 6.71
N HIS A 153 17.08 11.34 6.97
CA HIS A 153 17.34 10.14 7.76
C HIS A 153 16.48 8.97 7.27
N ILE A 154 17.09 7.83 7.07
CA ILE A 154 16.37 6.56 6.95
C ILE A 154 15.85 6.18 8.33
N ARG A 155 14.55 5.88 8.42
CA ARG A 155 13.87 5.48 9.66
C ARG A 155 13.30 4.09 9.47
N LEU A 156 13.62 3.19 10.38
CA LEU A 156 13.13 1.82 10.38
C LEU A 156 12.26 1.56 11.61
N PHE A 157 11.16 0.87 11.43
CA PHE A 157 10.15 0.61 12.47
C PHE A 157 9.93 -0.88 12.74
N PRO A 158 10.99 -1.65 13.11
CA PRO A 158 10.94 -3.12 13.15
C PRO A 158 9.93 -3.69 14.14
N ARG A 159 9.45 -2.90 15.09
CA ARG A 159 8.49 -3.32 16.12
C ARG A 159 7.05 -2.87 15.85
N HIS A 160 6.85 -2.01 14.85
CA HIS A 160 5.57 -1.37 14.57
C HIS A 160 5.07 -1.64 13.13
N VAL A 161 5.64 -2.68 12.49
CA VAL A 161 5.20 -3.12 11.15
C VAL A 161 5.20 -4.64 11.09
N HIS A 162 4.39 -5.22 10.25
CA HIS A 162 4.33 -6.66 10.00
C HIS A 162 5.39 -7.12 9.01
N GLY A 163 5.86 -6.24 8.16
CA GLY A 163 6.88 -6.50 7.15
C GLY A 163 7.30 -5.21 6.46
N VAL A 164 8.06 -5.36 5.38
CA VAL A 164 8.52 -4.23 4.56
C VAL A 164 8.27 -4.51 3.09
N GLU A 165 8.11 -3.45 2.30
CA GLU A 165 8.10 -3.54 0.85
C GLU A 165 9.53 -3.80 0.38
N VAL A 166 9.75 -5.00 -0.17
CA VAL A 166 11.09 -5.45 -0.58
C VAL A 166 11.43 -4.96 -1.98
N ILE A 167 10.43 -4.89 -2.87
CA ILE A 167 10.62 -4.46 -4.25
C ILE A 167 9.64 -3.34 -4.57
N ASN A 168 10.20 -2.18 -4.86
CA ASN A 168 9.46 -1.05 -5.43
C ASN A 168 10.20 -0.58 -6.70
N THR A 169 9.54 -0.67 -7.86
CA THR A 169 10.17 -0.39 -9.15
C THR A 169 10.45 1.08 -9.41
N SER A 170 9.95 1.98 -8.56
CA SER A 170 10.31 3.40 -8.59
C SER A 170 11.57 3.73 -7.80
N GLN A 171 12.10 2.74 -7.05
CA GLN A 171 13.32 2.87 -6.26
C GLN A 171 14.54 2.31 -6.98
N LYS A 172 15.74 2.70 -6.52
CA LYS A 172 17.00 2.12 -6.99
C LYS A 172 17.11 0.65 -6.58
N GLU A 173 17.86 -0.14 -7.34
CA GLU A 173 18.08 -1.55 -7.08
C GLU A 173 18.72 -1.77 -5.72
N GLU A 174 19.70 -0.94 -5.34
CA GLU A 174 20.40 -1.03 -4.05
C GLU A 174 19.44 -0.82 -2.86
N ALA A 175 18.44 0.07 -3.01
CA ALA A 175 17.42 0.28 -1.97
C ALA A 175 16.53 -0.95 -1.79
N ASN A 176 16.20 -1.64 -2.88
CA ASN A 176 15.44 -2.89 -2.86
C ASN A 176 16.26 -4.05 -2.26
N GLU A 177 17.55 -4.15 -2.59
CA GLU A 177 18.45 -5.14 -1.98
C GLU A 177 18.57 -4.94 -0.45
N MET A 178 18.75 -3.69 -0.01
CA MET A 178 18.78 -3.36 1.42
C MET A 178 17.45 -3.67 2.11
N ALA A 179 16.33 -3.44 1.46
CA ALA A 179 15.01 -3.78 1.98
C ALA A 179 14.85 -5.31 2.16
N ALA A 180 15.33 -6.10 1.22
CA ALA A 180 15.33 -7.57 1.31
C ALA A 180 16.18 -8.09 2.48
N LEU A 181 17.36 -7.51 2.69
CA LEU A 181 18.22 -7.85 3.83
C LEU A 181 17.55 -7.46 5.16
N TYR A 182 16.89 -6.32 5.21
CA TYR A 182 16.18 -5.85 6.40
C TYR A 182 14.97 -6.73 6.73
N GLU A 183 14.19 -7.16 5.74
CA GLU A 183 13.06 -8.07 5.94
C GLU A 183 13.50 -9.35 6.66
N ASN A 184 14.57 -9.97 6.21
CA ASN A 184 15.13 -11.17 6.85
C ASN A 184 15.50 -10.94 8.33
N THR A 185 15.89 -9.74 8.69
CA THR A 185 16.21 -9.36 10.07
C THR A 185 14.95 -9.18 10.92
N ILE A 186 13.91 -8.53 10.40
CA ILE A 186 12.65 -8.31 11.10
C ILE A 186 11.97 -9.64 11.43
N ILE A 187 11.90 -10.57 10.48
CA ILE A 187 11.28 -11.88 10.66
C ILE A 187 11.92 -12.66 11.80
N SER A 188 13.23 -12.51 12.02
CA SER A 188 13.95 -13.20 13.10
C SER A 188 13.62 -12.68 14.50
N TRP A 189 13.04 -11.49 14.64
CA TRP A 189 12.78 -10.83 15.94
C TRP A 189 11.34 -10.96 16.43
N ARG A 190 10.45 -11.56 15.62
CA ARG A 190 9.07 -11.79 16.01
C ARG A 190 8.86 -13.22 16.48
N PRO A 191 8.17 -13.45 17.63
CA PRO A 191 7.52 -14.72 17.90
C PRO A 191 6.30 -14.78 16.98
N VAL A 192 6.47 -15.34 15.78
CA VAL A 192 5.45 -15.32 14.74
C VAL A 192 4.81 -16.69 14.66
N ASP A 193 3.49 -16.65 14.70
CA ASP A 193 2.68 -17.65 14.01
C ASP A 193 3.00 -17.53 12.50
N ARG A 194 3.73 -18.52 11.96
CA ARG A 194 4.38 -18.50 10.63
C ARG A 194 3.40 -18.72 9.47
N THR A 195 2.20 -18.19 9.51
CA THR A 195 1.18 -18.44 8.48
C THR A 195 1.14 -17.39 7.37
N ILE A 196 1.90 -16.29 7.47
CA ILE A 196 2.04 -15.33 6.39
C ILE A 196 3.47 -15.43 5.82
N THR A 197 3.72 -16.43 5.01
CA THR A 197 4.89 -16.42 4.11
C THR A 197 4.62 -15.38 3.03
N GLY A 198 5.17 -14.18 3.21
CA GLY A 198 5.10 -13.12 2.22
C GLY A 198 5.76 -13.56 0.92
N GLN A 199 4.96 -13.78 -0.12
CA GLN A 199 5.48 -13.66 -1.47
C GLN A 199 5.83 -12.19 -1.65
N ALA A 200 7.03 -11.92 -2.22
CA ALA A 200 7.48 -10.58 -2.52
C ALA A 200 6.36 -9.74 -3.16
N MET A 201 6.01 -8.64 -2.52
CA MET A 201 5.07 -7.69 -3.06
C MET A 201 5.78 -6.91 -4.15
N TYR A 202 5.32 -7.06 -5.41
CA TYR A 202 5.85 -6.32 -6.54
C TYR A 202 4.98 -5.09 -6.78
N SER A 203 5.51 -3.92 -6.51
CA SER A 203 4.88 -2.65 -6.90
C SER A 203 5.50 -2.13 -8.19
N ARG A 204 4.67 -1.77 -9.17
CA ARG A 204 5.09 -1.10 -10.40
C ARG A 204 4.38 0.25 -10.52
N ASN A 205 5.01 1.29 -10.01
CA ASN A 205 4.64 2.66 -10.35
C ASN A 205 5.24 3.05 -11.72
N SER A 206 4.85 2.37 -12.78
CA SER A 206 5.20 2.77 -14.14
C SER A 206 3.99 3.35 -14.88
N ALA A 207 3.51 4.50 -14.45
CA ALA A 207 2.74 5.34 -15.35
C ALA A 207 3.74 6.16 -16.18
N ALA A 208 4.02 5.62 -17.37
CA ALA A 208 4.43 6.32 -18.59
C ALA A 208 5.29 7.59 -18.43
N LYS A 209 6.61 7.45 -18.57
CA LYS A 209 7.40 8.45 -19.28
C LYS A 209 7.14 8.23 -20.78
N GLY A 210 6.25 9.00 -21.34
CA GLY A 210 6.08 9.27 -22.75
C GLY A 210 6.25 10.76 -22.93
#